data_5c4791dd93507c74599c2b05102bd205
#
_entry.id   5c4791dd93507c74599c2b05102bd205
#
_cell.length_a   1.000
_cell.length_b   1.000
_cell.length_c   1.000
_cell.angle_alpha   90.00
_cell.angle_beta   90.00
_cell.angle_gamma   90.00
#
_symmetry.space_group_name_H-M   'P 1'
#
loop_
_entity.id
_entity.type
_entity.pdbx_description
1 polymer ?
#
loop_
_entity_poly.entity_id
_entity_poly.type
_entity_poly.pdbx_seq_one_letter_code
_entity_poly.pdbx_strand_id
1 'polypeptide(L)'
;MIFMIQIPESTKINPINIHVANNIFNIYEWEIKNITNLIVNELNQNKSHQPDESNEIEKIIENEIKKNNILIFNKFLFPKLRFKLDNTPNILIISPTNEIKLTYSILLKQNLTIKEKEIIENKIEKKFNVSAIVLKIGGIAFYPSLIPKDMEHTKIINNTIHEWLHQYFSLYDLGQNIYKDNKMLALNETLVSYISEELANNIMINETQSTKIKTKEINSFNSEIRFTRSITDNLLSKNKIDIAEKFMLSQKNKLNDQGYQIRKINQAYFAFYNSYGNTPQSTNNILSKLKCIRTKNAKLNVFINKLKNINNFSKFENILNSDLDIKKCVN
;
A
#
# COMPACT_ATOMS: atom_id res chain seq x y z
N MET A 1 11.32 -16.82 10.44
CA MET A 1 10.67 -17.07 9.14
C MET A 1 10.78 -15.77 8.38
N ILE A 2 11.70 -15.71 7.43
CA ILE A 2 11.96 -14.52 6.62
C ILE A 2 10.77 -14.39 5.68
N PHE A 3 9.94 -13.38 5.84
CA PHE A 3 8.90 -13.06 4.88
C PHE A 3 9.59 -12.51 3.63
N MET A 4 9.94 -13.41 2.72
CA MET A 4 10.44 -13.00 1.42
C MET A 4 9.32 -12.24 0.71
N ILE A 5 9.47 -10.93 0.57
CA ILE A 5 8.88 -10.24 -0.57
C ILE A 5 9.47 -10.98 -1.78
N GLN A 6 8.70 -11.84 -2.41
CA GLN A 6 9.09 -12.40 -3.70
C GLN A 6 9.16 -11.23 -4.68
N ILE A 7 10.34 -10.63 -4.77
CA ILE A 7 10.67 -9.87 -5.98
C ILE A 7 10.51 -10.90 -7.10
N PRO A 8 9.68 -10.65 -8.12
CA PRO A 8 9.51 -11.61 -9.20
C PRO A 8 10.89 -12.03 -9.67
N GLU A 9 11.17 -13.34 -9.62
CA GLU A 9 12.36 -13.93 -10.21
C GLU A 9 12.32 -13.74 -11.74
N SER A 10 12.60 -12.53 -12.20
CA SER A 10 13.20 -12.41 -13.51
C SER A 10 14.69 -12.65 -13.29
N THR A 11 15.20 -13.81 -13.67
CA THR A 11 16.62 -14.18 -13.72
C THR A 11 17.45 -13.24 -14.62
N LYS A 12 16.84 -12.24 -15.23
CA LYS A 12 17.49 -11.13 -15.94
C LYS A 12 17.56 -9.92 -15.01
N ILE A 13 18.77 -9.52 -14.64
CA ILE A 13 19.01 -8.25 -13.94
C ILE A 13 18.31 -7.15 -14.74
N ASN A 14 17.28 -6.53 -14.14
CA ASN A 14 16.60 -5.42 -14.81
C ASN A 14 17.63 -4.30 -15.06
N PRO A 15 17.79 -3.81 -16.29
CA PRO A 15 18.79 -2.79 -16.61
C PRO A 15 18.68 -1.54 -15.73
N ILE A 16 17.48 -1.24 -15.22
CA ILE A 16 17.22 -0.11 -14.30
C ILE A 16 18.04 -0.28 -13.01
N ASN A 17 18.23 -1.49 -12.50
CA ASN A 17 18.98 -1.76 -11.27
C ASN A 17 20.40 -1.23 -11.32
N ILE A 18 21.07 -1.34 -12.46
CA ILE A 18 22.43 -0.84 -12.65
C ILE A 18 22.49 0.69 -12.46
N HIS A 19 21.42 1.39 -12.87
CA HIS A 19 21.37 2.85 -12.80
C HIS A 19 21.02 3.42 -11.43
N VAL A 20 20.44 2.59 -10.55
CA VAL A 20 20.07 2.93 -9.19
C VAL A 20 20.83 2.13 -8.12
N ALA A 21 21.82 1.31 -8.51
CA ALA A 21 22.54 0.36 -7.64
C ALA A 21 23.01 0.99 -6.32
N ASN A 22 23.59 2.18 -6.37
CA ASN A 22 24.08 2.90 -5.19
C ASN A 22 22.96 3.43 -4.27
N ASN A 23 21.71 3.39 -4.73
CA ASN A 23 20.55 3.88 -4.01
C ASN A 23 19.56 2.78 -3.62
N ILE A 24 19.82 1.51 -3.93
CA ILE A 24 18.97 0.39 -3.56
C ILE A 24 18.95 0.23 -2.04
N PHE A 25 17.75 0.00 -1.48
CA PHE A 25 17.58 -0.31 -0.07
C PHE A 25 17.87 -1.80 0.17
N ASN A 26 18.78 -2.08 1.10
CA ASN A 26 19.11 -3.48 1.45
C ASN A 26 18.12 -4.02 2.49
N ILE A 27 17.09 -4.73 2.00
CA ILE A 27 16.04 -5.32 2.81
C ILE A 27 16.60 -6.33 3.81
N TYR A 28 17.47 -7.22 3.35
CA TYR A 28 18.02 -8.31 4.19
C TYR A 28 18.84 -7.77 5.36
N GLU A 29 19.69 -6.80 5.10
CA GLU A 29 20.48 -6.15 6.13
C GLU A 29 19.60 -5.50 7.19
N TRP A 30 18.54 -4.80 6.73
CA TRP A 30 17.59 -4.13 7.62
C TRP A 30 16.82 -5.14 8.48
N GLU A 31 16.26 -6.22 7.89
CA GLU A 31 15.50 -7.25 8.62
C GLU A 31 16.38 -7.99 9.62
N ILE A 32 17.55 -8.50 9.22
CA ILE A 32 18.46 -9.22 10.11
C ILE A 32 18.81 -8.36 11.32
N LYS A 33 19.20 -7.10 11.10
CA LYS A 33 19.53 -6.17 12.19
C LYS A 33 18.37 -5.96 13.16
N ASN A 34 17.15 -5.77 12.65
CA ASN A 34 16.00 -5.48 13.50
C ASN A 34 15.43 -6.72 14.18
N ILE A 35 15.42 -7.89 13.56
CA ILE A 35 15.05 -9.16 14.19
C ILE A 35 16.04 -9.48 15.32
N THR A 36 17.35 -9.32 15.09
CA THR A 36 18.37 -9.53 16.13
C THR A 36 18.14 -8.61 17.33
N ASN A 37 17.86 -7.32 17.07
CA ASN A 37 17.56 -6.37 18.13
C ASN A 37 16.29 -6.73 18.91
N LEU A 38 15.23 -7.21 18.24
CA LEU A 38 14.02 -7.68 18.91
C LEU A 38 14.30 -8.87 19.84
N ILE A 39 15.06 -9.86 19.37
CA ILE A 39 15.42 -11.04 20.19
C ILE A 39 16.25 -10.61 21.40
N VAL A 40 17.26 -9.76 21.21
CA VAL A 40 18.10 -9.26 22.30
C VAL A 40 17.27 -8.48 23.33
N ASN A 41 16.34 -7.63 22.86
CA ASN A 41 15.46 -6.87 23.74
C ASN A 41 14.49 -7.78 24.49
N GLU A 42 13.88 -8.78 23.86
CA GLU A 42 13.02 -9.74 24.53
C GLU A 42 13.78 -10.57 25.60
N LEU A 43 15.03 -10.94 25.34
CA LEU A 43 15.88 -11.63 26.31
C LEU A 43 16.30 -10.72 27.48
N ASN A 44 16.46 -9.42 27.25
CA ASN A 44 16.87 -8.44 28.25
C ASN A 44 15.70 -7.82 29.03
N GLN A 45 14.45 -7.97 28.59
CA GLN A 45 13.24 -7.40 29.22
C GLN A 45 12.96 -7.89 30.65
N ASN A 46 13.75 -8.82 31.17
CA ASN A 46 13.75 -9.12 32.62
C ASN A 46 14.36 -7.99 33.50
N LYS A 47 14.80 -6.84 32.94
CA LYS A 47 15.57 -5.82 33.68
C LYS A 47 15.07 -4.37 33.63
N SER A 48 14.16 -3.97 32.75
CA SER A 48 13.63 -2.57 32.81
C SER A 48 12.31 -2.42 32.06
N HIS A 49 11.22 -2.25 32.79
CA HIS A 49 9.94 -1.81 32.26
C HIS A 49 9.91 -0.29 32.19
N GLN A 50 10.27 0.30 31.04
CA GLN A 50 9.66 1.56 30.63
C GLN A 50 8.55 1.22 29.63
N PRO A 51 7.32 1.74 29.80
CA PRO A 51 6.27 1.59 28.80
C PRO A 51 6.71 2.31 27.54
N ASP A 52 6.99 1.55 26.49
CA ASP A 52 7.23 2.07 25.16
C ASP A 52 5.86 2.29 24.48
N GLU A 53 5.59 3.48 23.99
CA GLU A 53 4.35 3.87 23.29
C GLU A 53 3.99 2.85 22.18
N SER A 54 4.99 2.26 21.54
CA SER A 54 4.81 1.20 20.55
C SER A 54 4.14 -0.04 21.14
N ASN A 55 4.47 -0.42 22.37
CA ASN A 55 3.88 -1.60 23.03
C ASN A 55 2.40 -1.41 23.36
N GLU A 56 1.97 -0.19 23.68
CA GLU A 56 0.56 0.11 23.93
C GLU A 56 -0.26 0.03 22.64
N ILE A 57 0.23 0.63 21.56
CA ILE A 57 -0.39 0.55 20.23
C ILE A 57 -0.48 -0.91 19.76
N GLU A 58 0.60 -1.71 19.93
CA GLU A 58 0.58 -3.13 19.58
C GLU A 58 -0.52 -3.88 20.34
N LYS A 59 -0.68 -3.66 21.64
CA LYS A 59 -1.72 -4.29 22.46
C LYS A 59 -3.13 -3.91 22.02
N ILE A 60 -3.36 -2.64 21.74
CA ILE A 60 -4.66 -2.14 21.29
C ILE A 60 -5.05 -2.80 19.97
N ILE A 61 -4.12 -2.83 18.99
CA ILE A 61 -4.33 -3.47 17.70
C ILE A 61 -4.53 -4.99 17.86
N GLU A 62 -3.70 -5.67 18.66
CA GLU A 62 -3.84 -7.11 18.91
C GLU A 62 -5.22 -7.45 19.50
N ASN A 63 -5.73 -6.64 20.42
CA ASN A 63 -7.05 -6.84 21.00
C ASN A 63 -8.16 -6.71 19.96
N GLU A 64 -8.08 -5.72 19.07
CA GLU A 64 -9.09 -5.55 18.00
C GLU A 64 -9.02 -6.71 16.98
N ILE A 65 -7.82 -7.17 16.61
CA ILE A 65 -7.62 -8.35 15.75
C ILE A 65 -8.23 -9.61 16.38
N LYS A 66 -7.98 -9.84 17.69
CA LYS A 66 -8.53 -10.98 18.43
C LYS A 66 -10.05 -10.91 18.55
N LYS A 67 -10.62 -9.73 18.83
CA LYS A 67 -12.06 -9.48 18.89
C LYS A 67 -12.74 -9.83 17.57
N ASN A 68 -12.10 -9.57 16.44
CA ASN A 68 -12.59 -9.92 15.10
C ASN A 68 -12.25 -11.36 14.67
N ASN A 69 -11.64 -12.18 15.52
CA ASN A 69 -11.22 -13.55 15.24
C ASN A 69 -10.35 -13.70 13.98
N ILE A 70 -9.44 -12.73 13.72
CA ILE A 70 -8.46 -12.83 12.64
C ILE A 70 -7.25 -13.58 13.18
N LEU A 71 -7.41 -14.90 13.34
CA LEU A 71 -6.47 -15.78 14.02
C LEU A 71 -6.12 -16.97 13.11
N ILE A 72 -4.92 -17.53 13.28
CA ILE A 72 -4.53 -18.80 12.66
C ILE A 72 -5.12 -19.94 13.50
N PHE A 73 -5.76 -20.91 12.83
CA PHE A 73 -6.50 -22.01 13.43
C PHE A 73 -7.51 -21.56 14.51
N ASN A 74 -8.05 -20.35 14.39
CA ASN A 74 -8.96 -19.70 15.35
C ASN A 74 -8.40 -19.63 16.81
N LYS A 75 -7.08 -19.70 16.97
CA LYS A 75 -6.42 -19.72 18.27
C LYS A 75 -5.27 -18.72 18.42
N PHE A 76 -4.45 -18.59 17.40
CA PHE A 76 -3.18 -17.91 17.52
C PHE A 76 -3.15 -16.63 16.69
N LEU A 77 -2.77 -15.54 17.32
CA LEU A 77 -2.38 -14.33 16.60
C LEU A 77 -0.97 -14.57 16.06
N PHE A 78 -0.89 -14.73 14.73
CA PHE A 78 0.38 -14.93 14.05
C PHE A 78 0.33 -14.33 12.63
N PRO A 79 1.36 -13.63 12.19
CA PRO A 79 2.58 -13.29 12.96
C PRO A 79 2.26 -12.45 14.21
N LYS A 80 3.13 -12.53 15.24
CA LYS A 80 3.01 -11.62 16.38
C LYS A 80 3.11 -10.18 15.86
N LEU A 81 2.19 -9.32 16.27
CA LEU A 81 2.21 -7.93 15.81
C LEU A 81 3.43 -7.23 16.41
N ARG A 82 4.29 -6.71 15.56
CA ARG A 82 5.47 -5.91 15.91
C ARG A 82 5.70 -4.86 14.85
N PHE A 83 5.93 -3.64 15.28
CA PHE A 83 6.31 -2.55 14.38
C PHE A 83 7.45 -1.70 14.95
N LYS A 84 8.10 -0.95 14.09
CA LYS A 84 9.13 0.01 14.41
C LYS A 84 8.84 1.35 13.72
N LEU A 85 8.88 2.41 14.50
CA LEU A 85 8.81 3.78 13.98
C LEU A 85 10.21 4.22 13.53
N ASP A 86 10.38 4.44 12.21
CA ASP A 86 11.64 4.92 11.64
C ASP A 86 11.37 5.56 10.26
N ASN A 87 12.41 6.05 9.60
CA ASN A 87 12.29 6.49 8.22
C ASN A 87 12.06 5.29 7.30
N THR A 88 10.99 5.32 6.52
CA THR A 88 10.75 4.30 5.49
C THR A 88 11.63 4.52 4.27
N PRO A 89 11.97 3.47 3.52
CA PRO A 89 12.60 3.61 2.21
C PRO A 89 11.69 4.38 1.24
N ASN A 90 12.30 4.85 0.15
CA ASN A 90 11.55 5.35 -0.99
C ASN A 90 11.28 4.20 -1.96
N ILE A 91 10.32 4.36 -2.85
CA ILE A 91 10.06 3.43 -3.94
C ILE A 91 10.15 4.16 -5.27
N LEU A 92 10.95 3.61 -6.20
CA LEU A 92 10.95 4.03 -7.59
C LEU A 92 9.89 3.23 -8.32
N ILE A 93 9.00 3.91 -9.02
CA ILE A 93 7.93 3.35 -9.84
C ILE A 93 8.16 3.70 -11.28
N ILE A 94 7.98 2.72 -12.17
CA ILE A 94 8.12 2.86 -13.61
C ILE A 94 6.80 2.50 -14.30
N SER A 95 6.43 3.32 -15.27
CA SER A 95 5.30 3.13 -16.17
C SER A 95 5.72 3.47 -17.60
N PRO A 96 5.17 2.85 -18.65
CA PRO A 96 5.33 3.33 -20.00
C PRO A 96 4.79 4.77 -20.13
N THR A 97 5.27 5.51 -21.13
CA THR A 97 4.77 6.88 -21.41
C THR A 97 3.40 6.88 -22.07
N ASN A 98 3.06 5.83 -22.83
CA ASN A 98 1.83 5.72 -23.61
C ASN A 98 0.64 5.08 -22.88
N GLU A 99 0.86 4.51 -21.70
CA GLU A 99 -0.20 3.92 -20.86
C GLU A 99 0.10 4.08 -19.37
N ILE A 100 -0.92 3.98 -18.52
CA ILE A 100 -0.77 3.98 -17.07
C ILE A 100 -0.75 2.54 -16.57
N LYS A 101 0.46 2.01 -16.36
CA LYS A 101 0.70 0.62 -15.96
C LYS A 101 1.95 0.49 -15.12
N LEU A 102 1.85 -0.15 -13.97
CA LEU A 102 3.01 -0.51 -13.17
C LEU A 102 3.78 -1.63 -13.87
N THR A 103 4.97 -1.31 -14.39
CA THR A 103 5.84 -2.28 -15.08
C THR A 103 7.03 -2.70 -14.24
N TYR A 104 7.48 -1.82 -13.35
CA TYR A 104 8.61 -2.10 -12.47
C TYR A 104 8.55 -1.21 -11.23
N SER A 105 9.01 -1.76 -10.10
CA SER A 105 9.24 -1.01 -8.87
C SER A 105 10.46 -1.55 -8.11
N ILE A 106 11.15 -0.65 -7.40
CA ILE A 106 12.29 -1.03 -6.55
C ILE A 106 12.40 -0.08 -5.35
N LEU A 107 12.75 -0.65 -4.19
CA LEU A 107 12.98 0.13 -2.99
C LEU A 107 14.34 0.83 -3.05
N LEU A 108 14.32 2.11 -2.74
CA LEU A 108 15.50 2.96 -2.67
C LEU A 108 15.76 3.39 -1.23
N LYS A 109 16.97 3.84 -0.96
CA LYS A 109 17.43 4.34 0.33
C LYS A 109 16.41 5.29 0.98
N GLN A 110 16.38 5.26 2.30
CA GLN A 110 15.73 6.25 3.13
C GLN A 110 16.33 7.64 2.86
N ASN A 111 15.64 8.69 3.26
CA ASN A 111 16.17 10.07 3.32
C ASN A 111 16.69 10.66 2.00
N LEU A 112 16.25 10.17 0.84
CA LEU A 112 16.55 10.82 -0.43
C LEU A 112 15.93 12.23 -0.44
N THR A 113 16.76 13.23 -0.72
CA THR A 113 16.33 14.61 -0.94
C THR A 113 15.48 14.72 -2.21
N ILE A 114 14.70 15.79 -2.33
CA ILE A 114 13.91 16.06 -3.56
C ILE A 114 14.83 16.08 -4.79
N LYS A 115 15.98 16.74 -4.69
CA LYS A 115 16.96 16.82 -5.79
C LYS A 115 17.50 15.44 -6.21
N GLU A 116 17.82 14.56 -5.26
CA GLU A 116 18.26 13.20 -5.57
C GLU A 116 17.17 12.37 -6.24
N LYS A 117 15.92 12.49 -5.79
CA LYS A 117 14.78 11.85 -6.44
C LYS A 117 14.61 12.29 -7.89
N GLU A 118 14.69 13.59 -8.16
CA GLU A 118 14.61 14.17 -9.50
C GLU A 118 15.76 13.71 -10.40
N ILE A 119 16.98 13.63 -9.88
CA ILE A 119 18.15 13.12 -10.61
C ILE A 119 17.92 11.66 -11.04
N ILE A 120 17.44 10.81 -10.11
CA ILE A 120 17.13 9.40 -10.40
C ILE A 120 16.05 9.30 -11.47
N GLU A 121 14.93 10.01 -11.28
CA GLU A 121 13.80 10.01 -12.21
C GLU A 121 14.23 10.45 -13.61
N ASN A 122 14.87 11.61 -13.74
CA ASN A 122 15.31 12.16 -15.02
C ASN A 122 16.31 11.24 -15.73
N LYS A 123 17.22 10.61 -15.00
CA LYS A 123 18.16 9.64 -15.57
C LYS A 123 17.45 8.43 -16.18
N ILE A 124 16.47 7.89 -15.45
CA ILE A 124 15.70 6.72 -15.89
C ILE A 124 14.79 7.09 -17.05
N GLU A 125 14.04 8.18 -16.96
CA GLU A 125 13.12 8.66 -17.99
C GLU A 125 13.85 8.88 -19.32
N LYS A 126 14.99 9.59 -19.31
CA LYS A 126 15.79 9.85 -20.52
C LYS A 126 16.40 8.60 -21.13
N LYS A 127 16.86 7.66 -20.28
CA LYS A 127 17.55 6.47 -20.80
C LYS A 127 16.62 5.39 -21.34
N PHE A 128 15.46 5.22 -20.74
CA PHE A 128 14.56 4.11 -21.06
C PHE A 128 13.27 4.55 -21.77
N ASN A 129 13.09 5.85 -21.98
CA ASN A 129 11.87 6.42 -22.56
C ASN A 129 10.60 5.95 -21.82
N VAL A 130 10.61 6.11 -20.51
CA VAL A 130 9.53 5.71 -19.59
C VAL A 130 9.14 6.89 -18.70
N SER A 131 8.01 6.76 -18.03
CA SER A 131 7.62 7.63 -16.92
C SER A 131 8.13 7.04 -15.61
N ALA A 132 8.78 7.86 -14.78
CA ALA A 132 9.34 7.45 -13.50
C ALA A 132 8.96 8.40 -12.37
N ILE A 133 8.75 7.86 -11.17
CA ILE A 133 8.55 8.64 -9.95
C ILE A 133 9.16 7.93 -8.74
N VAL A 134 9.77 8.71 -7.85
CA VAL A 134 10.26 8.24 -6.54
C VAL A 134 9.34 8.77 -5.45
N LEU A 135 8.66 7.87 -4.75
CA LEU A 135 7.70 8.18 -3.70
C LEU A 135 8.23 7.71 -2.33
N LYS A 136 7.81 8.39 -1.25
CA LYS A 136 7.92 7.87 0.11
C LYS A 136 6.75 6.92 0.33
N ILE A 137 7.00 5.75 0.92
CA ILE A 137 5.95 4.77 1.21
C ILE A 137 5.40 4.92 2.62
N GLY A 138 4.15 4.51 2.82
CA GLY A 138 3.41 4.64 4.07
C GLY A 138 3.78 3.61 5.13
N GLY A 139 4.46 2.55 4.75
CA GLY A 139 4.91 1.45 5.60
C GLY A 139 5.55 0.37 4.76
N ILE A 140 6.03 -0.68 5.41
CA ILE A 140 6.52 -1.91 4.77
C ILE A 140 6.31 -3.11 5.67
N ALA A 141 5.80 -4.18 5.08
CA ALA A 141 5.49 -5.44 5.74
C ALA A 141 6.75 -6.29 6.04
N PHE A 142 7.79 -5.66 6.58
CA PHE A 142 8.95 -6.36 7.15
C PHE A 142 8.60 -6.93 8.53
N TYR A 143 9.52 -7.63 9.14
CA TYR A 143 9.38 -8.03 10.52
C TYR A 143 10.54 -7.48 11.37
N PRO A 144 10.26 -6.53 12.31
CA PRO A 144 8.98 -5.83 12.57
C PRO A 144 8.49 -5.02 11.36
N SER A 145 7.20 -4.68 11.29
CA SER A 145 6.71 -3.74 10.27
C SER A 145 7.40 -2.39 10.43
N LEU A 146 7.83 -1.78 9.33
CA LEU A 146 8.45 -0.46 9.36
C LEU A 146 7.41 0.60 9.04
N ILE A 147 7.15 1.48 9.99
CA ILE A 147 6.16 2.56 9.90
C ILE A 147 6.86 3.91 10.01
N PRO A 148 6.51 4.93 9.19
CA PRO A 148 7.10 6.26 9.28
C PRO A 148 6.86 6.88 10.67
N LYS A 149 7.92 7.39 11.28
CA LYS A 149 7.88 8.01 12.61
C LYS A 149 7.13 9.35 12.65
N ASP A 150 7.05 10.05 11.50
CA ASP A 150 6.49 11.41 11.41
C ASP A 150 5.00 11.36 11.00
N MET A 151 4.22 10.43 11.56
CA MET A 151 2.79 10.26 11.27
C MET A 151 1.92 10.60 12.48
N GLU A 152 0.69 11.02 12.19
CA GLU A 152 -0.36 11.12 13.21
C GLU A 152 -0.69 9.73 13.77
N HIS A 153 -1.04 9.66 15.06
CA HIS A 153 -1.35 8.43 15.78
C HIS A 153 -2.36 7.53 15.05
N THR A 154 -3.43 8.12 14.50
CA THR A 154 -4.44 7.39 13.71
C THR A 154 -3.86 6.70 12.48
N LYS A 155 -2.92 7.36 11.81
CA LYS A 155 -2.22 6.80 10.65
C LYS A 155 -1.22 5.72 11.04
N ILE A 156 -0.56 5.86 12.19
CA ILE A 156 0.33 4.81 12.73
C ILE A 156 -0.47 3.53 12.95
N ILE A 157 -1.63 3.61 13.63
CA ILE A 157 -2.51 2.46 13.87
C ILE A 157 -2.93 1.82 12.53
N ASN A 158 -3.48 2.62 11.61
CA ASN A 158 -3.95 2.10 10.33
C ASN A 158 -2.83 1.43 9.52
N ASN A 159 -1.66 2.08 9.42
CA ASN A 159 -0.54 1.55 8.66
C ASN A 159 0.08 0.31 9.33
N THR A 160 0.12 0.26 10.65
CA THR A 160 0.58 -0.93 11.39
C THR A 160 -0.33 -2.12 11.11
N ILE A 161 -1.64 -1.93 11.12
CA ILE A 161 -2.61 -2.98 10.76
C ILE A 161 -2.44 -3.38 9.29
N HIS A 162 -2.26 -2.41 8.38
CA HIS A 162 -2.07 -2.64 6.95
C HIS A 162 -0.86 -3.53 6.70
N GLU A 163 0.31 -3.18 7.24
CA GLU A 163 1.53 -3.95 7.06
C GLU A 163 1.45 -5.33 7.74
N TRP A 164 0.81 -5.42 8.91
CA TRP A 164 0.56 -6.70 9.56
C TRP A 164 -0.36 -7.60 8.73
N LEU A 165 -1.38 -7.07 8.09
CA LEU A 165 -2.27 -7.84 7.21
C LEU A 165 -1.52 -8.41 6.01
N HIS A 166 -0.56 -7.70 5.41
CA HIS A 166 0.32 -8.26 4.38
C HIS A 166 1.13 -9.45 4.92
N GLN A 167 1.69 -9.33 6.13
CA GLN A 167 2.37 -10.46 6.79
C GLN A 167 1.41 -11.64 7.04
N TYR A 168 0.19 -11.36 7.51
CA TYR A 168 -0.83 -12.39 7.71
C TYR A 168 -1.22 -13.08 6.40
N PHE A 169 -1.51 -12.31 5.34
CA PHE A 169 -1.89 -12.89 4.06
C PHE A 169 -0.75 -13.62 3.35
N SER A 170 0.53 -13.34 3.66
CA SER A 170 1.65 -14.09 3.10
C SER A 170 1.64 -15.58 3.45
N LEU A 171 0.87 -15.97 4.45
CA LEU A 171 0.64 -17.36 4.84
C LEU A 171 -0.42 -18.06 3.98
N TYR A 172 -1.09 -17.32 3.10
CA TYR A 172 -2.20 -17.79 2.27
C TYR A 172 -1.97 -17.47 0.79
N ASP A 173 -2.72 -18.13 -0.07
CA ASP A 173 -2.61 -17.98 -1.52
C ASP A 173 -2.67 -16.51 -1.98
N LEU A 174 -3.52 -15.69 -1.35
CA LEU A 174 -3.68 -14.29 -1.72
C LEU A 174 -2.37 -13.48 -1.59
N GLY A 175 -1.66 -13.63 -0.50
CA GLY A 175 -0.39 -12.94 -0.30
C GLY A 175 0.75 -13.58 -1.10
N GLN A 176 0.76 -14.91 -1.25
CA GLN A 176 1.78 -15.61 -2.03
C GLN A 176 1.73 -15.29 -3.52
N ASN A 177 0.56 -14.88 -4.03
CA ASN A 177 0.36 -14.54 -5.44
C ASN A 177 0.21 -13.04 -5.70
N ILE A 178 0.54 -12.17 -4.74
CA ILE A 178 0.38 -10.71 -4.84
C ILE A 178 1.09 -10.12 -6.08
N TYR A 179 2.26 -10.64 -6.44
CA TYR A 179 3.06 -10.15 -7.58
C TYR A 179 2.84 -10.94 -8.87
N LYS A 180 1.85 -11.83 -8.93
CA LYS A 180 1.55 -12.61 -10.11
C LYS A 180 1.17 -11.73 -11.30
N ASP A 181 0.36 -10.71 -11.05
CA ASP A 181 -0.03 -9.69 -12.02
C ASP A 181 -0.56 -8.43 -11.29
N ASN A 182 -0.76 -7.34 -12.05
CA ASN A 182 -1.22 -6.07 -11.47
C ASN A 182 -2.65 -6.14 -10.90
N LYS A 183 -3.50 -7.09 -11.33
CA LYS A 183 -4.84 -7.27 -10.78
C LYS A 183 -4.79 -7.94 -9.40
N MET A 184 -3.91 -8.93 -9.23
CA MET A 184 -3.66 -9.57 -7.93
C MET A 184 -3.03 -8.58 -6.93
N LEU A 185 -2.06 -7.77 -7.38
CA LEU A 185 -1.52 -6.69 -6.56
C LEU A 185 -2.63 -5.72 -6.12
N ALA A 186 -3.45 -5.24 -7.06
CA ALA A 186 -4.53 -4.31 -6.75
C ALA A 186 -5.60 -4.94 -5.84
N LEU A 187 -5.91 -6.22 -5.99
CA LEU A 187 -6.83 -6.93 -5.11
C LEU A 187 -6.29 -7.02 -3.67
N ASN A 188 -5.03 -7.41 -3.52
CA ASN A 188 -4.40 -7.53 -2.21
C ASN A 188 -4.31 -6.18 -1.50
N GLU A 189 -3.75 -5.16 -2.17
CA GLU A 189 -3.61 -3.81 -1.61
C GLU A 189 -4.95 -3.17 -1.23
N THR A 190 -5.97 -3.33 -2.10
CA THR A 190 -7.31 -2.79 -1.83
C THR A 190 -7.99 -3.51 -0.66
N LEU A 191 -7.84 -4.84 -0.58
CA LEU A 191 -8.41 -5.63 0.52
C LEU A 191 -7.75 -5.28 1.85
N VAL A 192 -6.41 -5.23 1.87
CA VAL A 192 -5.63 -4.89 3.07
C VAL A 192 -6.00 -3.48 3.54
N SER A 193 -6.03 -2.49 2.62
CA SER A 193 -6.44 -1.12 2.95
C SER A 193 -7.86 -1.07 3.50
N TYR A 194 -8.80 -1.80 2.90
CA TYR A 194 -10.19 -1.82 3.34
C TYR A 194 -10.37 -2.41 4.75
N ILE A 195 -9.66 -3.51 5.05
CA ILE A 195 -9.71 -4.15 6.36
C ILE A 195 -9.00 -3.29 7.41
N SER A 196 -7.83 -2.73 7.08
CA SER A 196 -7.09 -1.89 8.03
C SER A 196 -7.85 -0.63 8.41
N GLU A 197 -8.53 0.02 7.44
CA GLU A 197 -9.42 1.16 7.70
C GLU A 197 -10.60 0.77 8.62
N GLU A 198 -11.22 -0.40 8.41
CA GLU A 198 -12.33 -0.88 9.24
C GLU A 198 -11.86 -1.12 10.69
N LEU A 199 -10.73 -1.81 10.89
CA LEU A 199 -10.18 -2.10 12.21
C LEU A 199 -9.68 -0.83 12.92
N ALA A 200 -8.97 0.05 12.20
CA ALA A 200 -8.49 1.31 12.76
C ALA A 200 -9.66 2.22 13.20
N ASN A 201 -10.72 2.31 12.39
CA ASN A 201 -11.92 3.06 12.76
C ASN A 201 -12.60 2.50 14.02
N ASN A 202 -12.67 1.18 14.17
CA ASN A 202 -13.21 0.55 15.37
C ASN A 202 -12.40 0.90 16.63
N ILE A 203 -11.06 0.93 16.52
CA ILE A 203 -10.17 1.36 17.61
C ILE A 203 -10.45 2.83 17.96
N MET A 204 -10.49 3.71 16.97
CA MET A 204 -10.67 5.15 17.16
C MET A 204 -12.04 5.51 17.76
N ILE A 205 -13.12 4.83 17.35
CA ILE A 205 -14.46 5.04 17.93
C ILE A 205 -14.46 4.67 19.43
N ASN A 206 -13.70 3.68 19.83
CA ASN A 206 -13.59 3.28 21.22
C ASN A 206 -12.72 4.24 22.05
N GLU A 207 -11.78 4.97 21.42
CA GLU A 207 -10.88 5.91 22.11
C GLU A 207 -11.42 7.35 22.18
N THR A 208 -12.27 7.79 21.22
CA THR A 208 -12.72 9.17 21.13
C THR A 208 -14.21 9.29 20.87
N GLN A 209 -14.94 9.87 21.83
CA GLN A 209 -16.18 10.62 21.56
C GLN A 209 -15.82 12.00 20.99
N SER A 210 -15.54 12.13 19.74
CA SER A 210 -15.48 13.35 18.91
C SER A 210 -14.20 13.53 18.10
N THR A 211 -14.36 13.56 16.81
CA THR A 211 -13.85 14.65 15.94
C THR A 211 -14.43 14.52 14.54
N LYS A 212 -15.42 15.32 14.22
CA LYS A 212 -15.81 15.64 12.83
C LYS A 212 -14.81 16.67 12.33
N ILE A 213 -13.81 16.31 11.55
CA ILE A 213 -12.88 17.27 10.94
C ILE A 213 -12.63 16.97 9.45
N LYS A 214 -12.81 18.01 8.63
CA LYS A 214 -12.28 18.22 7.26
C LYS A 214 -12.77 17.33 6.09
N THR A 215 -14.05 17.09 5.95
CA THR A 215 -14.60 16.37 4.78
C THR A 215 -14.61 17.22 3.48
N LYS A 216 -14.64 18.54 3.54
CA LYS A 216 -14.85 19.41 2.36
C LYS A 216 -13.60 19.57 1.49
N GLU A 217 -12.42 19.75 2.08
CA GLU A 217 -11.14 19.92 1.36
C GLU A 217 -10.69 18.60 0.71
N ILE A 218 -10.86 17.48 1.40
CA ILE A 218 -10.53 16.13 0.89
C ILE A 218 -11.38 15.80 -0.35
N ASN A 219 -12.65 16.17 -0.36
CA ASN A 219 -13.54 15.93 -1.49
C ASN A 219 -13.14 16.73 -2.74
N SER A 220 -12.63 17.96 -2.58
CA SER A 220 -12.14 18.79 -3.68
C SER A 220 -10.90 18.16 -4.33
N PHE A 221 -9.89 17.80 -3.55
CA PHE A 221 -8.70 17.13 -4.05
C PHE A 221 -9.03 15.82 -4.80
N ASN A 222 -9.87 14.98 -4.17
CA ASN A 222 -10.24 13.70 -4.74
C ASN A 222 -10.96 13.85 -6.10
N SER A 223 -11.81 14.85 -6.25
CA SER A 223 -12.50 15.11 -7.52
C SER A 223 -11.55 15.59 -8.61
N GLU A 224 -10.63 16.49 -8.30
CA GLU A 224 -9.63 17.00 -9.25
C GLU A 224 -8.66 15.91 -9.71
N ILE A 225 -8.22 15.03 -8.82
CA ILE A 225 -7.34 13.91 -9.17
C ILE A 225 -8.05 12.88 -10.05
N ARG A 226 -9.32 12.56 -9.75
CA ARG A 226 -10.13 11.67 -10.61
C ARG A 226 -10.33 12.26 -12.00
N PHE A 227 -10.65 13.54 -12.06
CA PHE A 227 -10.76 14.25 -13.34
C PHE A 227 -9.44 14.21 -14.11
N THR A 228 -8.32 14.51 -13.44
CA THR A 228 -6.99 14.48 -14.06
C THR A 228 -6.69 13.08 -14.61
N ARG A 229 -6.98 12.04 -13.83
CA ARG A 229 -6.79 10.64 -14.27
C ARG A 229 -7.63 10.32 -15.50
N SER A 230 -8.92 10.63 -15.48
CA SER A 230 -9.85 10.32 -16.57
C SER A 230 -9.44 10.98 -17.91
N ILE A 231 -9.07 12.26 -17.85
CA ILE A 231 -8.60 12.99 -19.06
C ILE A 231 -7.26 12.42 -19.55
N THR A 232 -6.35 12.10 -18.63
CA THR A 232 -5.06 11.48 -18.99
C THR A 232 -5.27 10.15 -19.70
N ASP A 233 -6.10 9.24 -19.16
CA ASP A 233 -6.41 7.95 -19.79
C ASP A 233 -7.02 8.14 -21.20
N ASN A 234 -7.93 9.11 -21.37
CA ASN A 234 -8.52 9.41 -22.68
C ASN A 234 -7.49 9.94 -23.68
N LEU A 235 -6.55 10.78 -23.26
CA LEU A 235 -5.49 11.30 -24.12
C LEU A 235 -4.51 10.20 -24.53
N LEU A 236 -4.08 9.37 -23.58
CA LEU A 236 -3.18 8.24 -23.82
C LEU A 236 -3.82 7.19 -24.74
N SER A 237 -5.11 6.86 -24.56
CA SER A 237 -5.83 5.95 -25.46
C SER A 237 -5.90 6.43 -26.92
N LYS A 238 -5.73 7.74 -27.15
CA LYS A 238 -5.64 8.37 -28.47
C LYS A 238 -4.20 8.62 -28.92
N ASN A 239 -3.23 8.03 -28.26
CA ASN A 239 -1.79 8.20 -28.48
C ASN A 239 -1.30 9.67 -28.45
N LYS A 240 -1.99 10.52 -27.65
CA LYS A 240 -1.64 11.94 -27.46
C LYS A 240 -0.76 12.14 -26.23
N ILE A 241 0.43 11.51 -26.23
CA ILE A 241 1.32 11.44 -25.06
C ILE A 241 1.75 12.84 -24.61
N ASP A 242 2.29 13.66 -25.51
CA ASP A 242 2.77 15.01 -25.19
C ASP A 242 1.67 15.91 -24.61
N ILE A 243 0.43 15.75 -25.11
CA ILE A 243 -0.72 16.51 -24.61
C ILE A 243 -1.11 16.03 -23.22
N ALA A 244 -1.06 14.70 -22.96
CA ALA A 244 -1.33 14.13 -21.65
C ALA A 244 -0.32 14.61 -20.61
N GLU A 245 0.97 14.65 -20.96
CA GLU A 245 2.04 15.11 -20.06
C GLU A 245 1.91 16.61 -19.74
N LYS A 246 1.66 17.45 -20.74
CA LYS A 246 1.38 18.88 -20.53
C LYS A 246 0.14 19.10 -19.66
N PHE A 247 -0.91 18.31 -19.88
CA PHE A 247 -2.13 18.37 -19.08
C PHE A 247 -1.86 17.96 -17.62
N MET A 248 -1.16 16.85 -17.36
CA MET A 248 -0.77 16.43 -16.00
C MET A 248 0.07 17.49 -15.29
N LEU A 249 1.00 18.14 -16.01
CA LEU A 249 1.79 19.23 -15.46
C LEU A 249 0.93 20.46 -15.10
N SER A 250 -0.02 20.85 -15.95
CA SER A 250 -0.94 21.95 -15.66
C SER A 250 -1.82 21.67 -14.47
N GLN A 251 -2.32 20.43 -14.33
CA GLN A 251 -3.14 20.02 -13.19
C GLN A 251 -2.32 19.97 -11.88
N LYS A 252 -1.07 19.52 -11.93
CA LYS A 252 -0.15 19.61 -10.79
C LYS A 252 0.01 21.07 -10.31
N ASN A 253 0.23 22.01 -11.25
CA ASN A 253 0.38 23.43 -10.92
C ASN A 253 -0.92 23.98 -10.29
N LYS A 254 -2.08 23.72 -10.92
CA LYS A 254 -3.40 24.11 -10.39
C LYS A 254 -3.63 23.62 -8.96
N LEU A 255 -3.28 22.35 -8.68
CA LEU A 255 -3.42 21.79 -7.33
C LEU A 255 -2.46 22.43 -6.33
N ASN A 256 -1.24 22.75 -6.74
CA ASN A 256 -0.28 23.46 -5.89
C ASN A 256 -0.72 24.90 -5.60
N ASP A 257 -1.32 25.59 -6.56
CA ASP A 257 -1.92 26.94 -6.36
C ASP A 257 -3.10 26.90 -5.36
N GLN A 258 -3.75 25.75 -5.23
CA GLN A 258 -4.79 25.47 -4.22
C GLN A 258 -4.22 25.08 -2.84
N GLY A 259 -2.89 25.03 -2.68
CA GLY A 259 -2.22 24.70 -1.42
C GLY A 259 -1.80 23.24 -1.26
N TYR A 260 -2.06 22.37 -2.24
CA TYR A 260 -1.57 20.98 -2.20
C TYR A 260 -0.09 20.92 -2.61
N GLN A 261 0.72 20.21 -1.84
CA GLN A 261 2.16 20.11 -2.11
C GLN A 261 2.49 18.87 -2.97
N ILE A 262 2.14 18.91 -4.24
CA ILE A 262 2.36 17.80 -5.16
C ILE A 262 3.64 18.03 -5.97
N ARG A 263 4.62 17.14 -5.82
CA ARG A 263 5.90 17.27 -6.51
C ARG A 263 5.80 16.93 -8.00
N LYS A 264 5.12 15.83 -8.35
CA LYS A 264 5.02 15.31 -9.72
C LYS A 264 3.72 14.55 -9.92
N ILE A 265 3.06 14.75 -11.06
CA ILE A 265 1.97 13.91 -11.56
C ILE A 265 2.39 13.43 -12.95
N ASN A 266 2.50 12.12 -13.14
CA ASN A 266 2.83 11.47 -14.39
C ASN A 266 2.19 10.07 -14.46
N GLN A 267 2.46 9.30 -15.51
CA GLN A 267 1.92 7.96 -15.68
C GLN A 267 2.36 7.04 -14.51
N ALA A 268 3.61 7.13 -14.06
CA ALA A 268 4.11 6.33 -12.94
C ALA A 268 3.41 6.67 -11.59
N TYR A 269 3.07 7.95 -11.36
CA TYR A 269 2.26 8.37 -10.23
C TYR A 269 0.90 7.65 -10.21
N PHE A 270 0.18 7.71 -11.32
CA PHE A 270 -1.11 7.04 -11.42
C PHE A 270 -0.99 5.51 -11.39
N ALA A 271 0.07 4.94 -11.97
CA ALA A 271 0.32 3.50 -11.95
C ALA A 271 0.50 2.96 -10.53
N PHE A 272 1.22 3.69 -9.67
CA PHE A 272 1.38 3.35 -8.25
C PHE A 272 0.04 3.35 -7.51
N TYR A 273 -0.68 4.46 -7.56
CA TYR A 273 -1.95 4.60 -6.84
C TYR A 273 -3.09 3.73 -7.41
N ASN A 274 -2.99 3.28 -8.66
CA ASN A 274 -3.96 2.35 -9.24
C ASN A 274 -3.94 0.97 -8.56
N SER A 275 -2.88 0.63 -7.83
CA SER A 275 -2.82 -0.58 -6.99
C SER A 275 -3.73 -0.47 -5.77
N TYR A 276 -4.14 0.73 -5.37
CA TYR A 276 -4.99 1.00 -4.20
C TYR A 276 -6.38 1.43 -4.64
N GLY A 277 -7.34 0.52 -4.68
CA GLY A 277 -8.70 0.79 -5.17
C GLY A 277 -9.50 1.79 -4.33
N ASN A 278 -9.07 2.10 -3.11
CA ASN A 278 -9.65 3.12 -2.24
C ASN A 278 -9.12 4.54 -2.49
N THR A 279 -8.16 4.71 -3.41
CA THR A 279 -7.60 6.03 -3.73
C THR A 279 -8.33 6.70 -4.90
N PRO A 280 -8.37 8.05 -4.94
CA PRO A 280 -9.02 8.77 -6.03
C PRO A 280 -8.30 8.64 -7.38
N GLN A 281 -7.05 8.22 -7.38
CA GLN A 281 -6.24 7.98 -8.58
C GLN A 281 -6.55 6.65 -9.26
N SER A 282 -7.20 5.73 -8.55
CA SER A 282 -7.53 4.41 -9.05
C SER A 282 -8.77 4.43 -9.93
N THR A 283 -8.73 3.67 -11.02
CA THR A 283 -9.87 3.42 -11.93
C THR A 283 -10.43 2.01 -11.79
N ASN A 284 -9.81 1.16 -10.92
CA ASN A 284 -10.33 -0.18 -10.70
C ASN A 284 -11.57 -0.15 -9.80
N ASN A 285 -12.46 -1.11 -9.99
CA ASN A 285 -13.70 -1.25 -9.21
C ASN A 285 -13.60 -2.31 -8.11
N ILE A 286 -12.38 -2.67 -7.70
CA ILE A 286 -12.16 -3.74 -6.71
C ILE A 286 -12.78 -3.37 -5.37
N LEU A 287 -12.65 -2.10 -4.93
CA LEU A 287 -13.23 -1.67 -3.66
C LEU A 287 -14.75 -1.84 -3.62
N SER A 288 -15.49 -1.46 -4.68
CA SER A 288 -16.94 -1.64 -4.73
C SER A 288 -17.33 -3.12 -4.66
N LYS A 289 -16.59 -3.97 -5.37
CA LYS A 289 -16.75 -5.43 -5.33
C LYS A 289 -16.50 -6.00 -3.94
N LEU A 290 -15.42 -5.58 -3.26
CA LEU A 290 -15.11 -5.99 -1.89
C LEU A 290 -16.20 -5.54 -0.90
N LYS A 291 -16.71 -4.31 -1.03
CA LYS A 291 -17.84 -3.81 -0.23
C LYS A 291 -19.07 -4.67 -0.40
N CYS A 292 -19.41 -5.07 -1.63
CA CYS A 292 -20.53 -5.97 -1.89
C CYS A 292 -20.36 -7.35 -1.22
N ILE A 293 -19.16 -7.92 -1.25
CA ILE A 293 -18.86 -9.16 -0.53
C ILE A 293 -18.96 -8.94 0.98
N ARG A 294 -18.44 -7.80 1.49
CA ARG A 294 -18.42 -7.49 2.92
C ARG A 294 -19.82 -7.34 3.52
N THR A 295 -20.75 -6.68 2.82
CA THR A 295 -22.14 -6.50 3.27
C THR A 295 -22.89 -7.83 3.47
N LYS A 296 -22.53 -8.86 2.70
CA LYS A 296 -23.11 -10.22 2.83
C LYS A 296 -22.42 -11.07 3.90
N ASN A 297 -21.33 -10.62 4.45
CA ASN A 297 -20.55 -11.34 5.46
C ASN A 297 -20.42 -10.47 6.72
N ALA A 298 -21.39 -10.57 7.63
CA ALA A 298 -21.48 -9.71 8.82
C ALA A 298 -20.22 -9.77 9.72
N LYS A 299 -19.54 -10.92 9.80
CA LYS A 299 -18.31 -11.09 10.57
C LYS A 299 -17.09 -10.89 9.68
N LEU A 300 -16.14 -10.07 10.14
CA LEU A 300 -14.92 -9.75 9.39
C LEU A 300 -14.06 -10.98 9.09
N ASN A 301 -13.91 -11.89 10.03
CA ASN A 301 -13.18 -13.15 9.81
C ASN A 301 -13.82 -14.04 8.73
N VAL A 302 -15.15 -14.07 8.59
CA VAL A 302 -15.82 -14.81 7.53
C VAL A 302 -15.52 -14.19 6.16
N PHE A 303 -15.56 -12.86 6.07
CA PHE A 303 -15.18 -12.12 4.88
C PHE A 303 -13.71 -12.42 4.47
N ILE A 304 -12.77 -12.34 5.42
CA ILE A 304 -11.35 -12.65 5.20
C ILE A 304 -11.17 -14.11 4.75
N ASN A 305 -11.81 -15.06 5.42
CA ASN A 305 -11.70 -16.49 5.08
C ASN A 305 -12.20 -16.83 3.68
N LYS A 306 -13.16 -16.05 3.16
CA LYS A 306 -13.67 -16.21 1.79
C LYS A 306 -12.65 -15.76 0.73
N LEU A 307 -11.73 -14.86 1.08
CA LEU A 307 -10.83 -14.19 0.14
C LEU A 307 -9.37 -14.66 0.26
N LYS A 308 -8.91 -15.11 1.43
CA LYS A 308 -7.50 -15.37 1.70
C LYS A 308 -6.84 -16.45 0.83
N ASN A 309 -7.65 -17.39 0.25
CA ASN A 309 -7.17 -18.49 -0.59
C ASN A 309 -7.34 -18.23 -2.09
N ILE A 310 -7.47 -16.96 -2.48
CA ILE A 310 -7.51 -16.55 -3.89
C ILE A 310 -6.08 -16.51 -4.44
N ASN A 311 -5.79 -17.35 -5.45
CA ASN A 311 -4.47 -17.41 -6.09
C ASN A 311 -4.43 -16.84 -7.51
N ASN A 312 -5.54 -16.34 -8.01
CA ASN A 312 -5.66 -15.61 -9.27
C ASN A 312 -6.95 -14.78 -9.31
N PHE A 313 -6.96 -13.75 -10.14
CA PHE A 313 -8.07 -12.79 -10.19
C PHE A 313 -9.40 -13.41 -10.67
N SER A 314 -9.34 -14.46 -11.51
CA SER A 314 -10.56 -15.17 -11.95
C SER A 314 -11.30 -15.86 -10.80
N LYS A 315 -10.58 -16.37 -9.78
CA LYS A 315 -11.23 -16.89 -8.56
C LYS A 315 -11.98 -15.80 -7.81
N PHE A 316 -11.44 -14.58 -7.76
CA PHE A 316 -12.16 -13.44 -7.17
C PHE A 316 -13.44 -13.12 -7.94
N GLU A 317 -13.37 -13.10 -9.27
CA GLU A 317 -14.55 -12.89 -10.12
C GLU A 317 -15.60 -14.01 -9.97
N ASN A 318 -15.16 -15.25 -9.80
CA ASN A 318 -16.05 -16.38 -9.56
C ASN A 318 -16.85 -16.23 -8.24
N ILE A 319 -16.23 -15.70 -7.18
CA ILE A 319 -16.92 -15.40 -5.91
C ILE A 319 -18.05 -14.38 -6.14
N LEU A 320 -17.81 -13.37 -6.97
CA LEU A 320 -18.79 -12.35 -7.31
C LEU A 320 -19.96 -12.91 -8.13
N ASN A 321 -19.67 -13.86 -9.02
CA ASN A 321 -20.66 -14.45 -9.94
C ASN A 321 -21.46 -15.59 -9.30
N SER A 322 -20.93 -16.25 -8.28
CA SER A 322 -21.58 -17.40 -7.61
C SER A 322 -22.74 -17.01 -6.68
N ASP A 323 -22.82 -15.75 -6.31
CA ASP A 323 -23.84 -15.21 -5.41
C ASP A 323 -24.66 -14.13 -6.16
N LEU A 324 -25.95 -14.44 -6.42
CA LEU A 324 -26.86 -13.58 -7.18
C LEU A 324 -27.02 -12.18 -6.56
N ASP A 325 -26.98 -12.10 -5.24
CA ASP A 325 -27.12 -10.83 -4.53
C ASP A 325 -25.85 -9.98 -4.62
N ILE A 326 -24.68 -10.61 -4.56
CA ILE A 326 -23.40 -9.93 -4.79
C ILE A 326 -23.34 -9.42 -6.22
N LYS A 327 -23.76 -10.25 -7.18
CA LYS A 327 -23.83 -9.88 -8.59
C LYS A 327 -24.71 -8.66 -8.84
N LYS A 328 -25.88 -8.57 -8.18
CA LYS A 328 -26.78 -7.40 -8.26
C LYS A 328 -26.19 -6.15 -7.60
N CYS A 329 -25.35 -6.31 -6.59
CA CYS A 329 -24.70 -5.18 -5.91
C CYS A 329 -23.56 -4.58 -6.74
N VAL A 330 -22.91 -5.38 -7.60
CA VAL A 330 -21.74 -4.97 -8.40
C VAL A 330 -22.14 -4.33 -9.74
N ASN A 331 -23.29 -4.71 -10.27
CA ASN A 331 -23.89 -4.14 -11.50
C ASN A 331 -24.74 -2.90 -11.17
#